data_3326a9f0a2c75f124540c35029902852
#
_entry.id   3326a9f0a2c75f124540c35029902852
#
_cell.length_a   1.000
_cell.length_b   1.000
_cell.length_c   1.000
_cell.angle_alpha   90.00
_cell.angle_beta   90.00
_cell.angle_gamma   90.00
#
_symmetry.space_group_name_H-M   'P 1'
#
loop_
_entity.id
_entity.type
_entity.pdbx_description
1 polymer ?
#
loop_
_entity_poly.entity_id
_entity_poly.type
_entity_poly.pdbx_seq_one_letter_code
_entity_poly.pdbx_strand_id
1 'polypeptide(L)'
;MKLDQAFVPDYAMGAMENVGMIVYRDEYIERDELFSANKKENIMNTFTHELSHQWFGNLVTMKWWDDLWLNESFANFVSYVCLDEAPGLEKYQNAWSIFLDESFWGLGED
;
A
#
# COMPACT_ATOMS: atom_id res chain seq x y z
N MET A 1 -6.28 -13.86 15.04
CA MET A 1 -5.48 -13.59 13.84
C MET A 1 -4.27 -12.75 14.26
N LYS A 2 -3.08 -13.10 13.80
CA LYS A 2 -1.85 -12.39 14.13
C LYS A 2 -1.24 -11.83 12.84
N LEU A 3 -0.80 -10.58 12.85
CA LEU A 3 -0.06 -9.95 11.78
C LEU A 3 1.22 -9.35 12.36
N ASP A 4 2.36 -9.77 11.88
CA ASP A 4 3.65 -9.18 12.18
C ASP A 4 4.08 -8.27 11.02
N GLN A 5 4.91 -7.29 11.33
CA GLN A 5 5.51 -6.40 10.35
C GLN A 5 7.01 -6.27 10.64
N ALA A 6 7.83 -6.33 9.61
CA ALA A 6 9.27 -6.25 9.73
C ALA A 6 9.87 -5.26 8.73
N PHE A 7 10.84 -4.49 9.19
CA PHE A 7 11.66 -3.62 8.35
C PHE A 7 13.00 -4.31 8.09
N VAL A 8 13.34 -4.51 6.83
CA VAL A 8 14.49 -5.31 6.42
C VAL A 8 15.52 -4.43 5.71
N PRO A 9 16.77 -4.40 6.21
CA PRO A 9 17.86 -3.71 5.53
C PRO A 9 18.14 -4.31 4.16
N ASP A 10 18.54 -3.46 3.22
CA ASP A 10 18.93 -3.86 1.87
C ASP A 10 17.85 -4.66 1.08
N TYR A 11 16.59 -4.51 1.46
CA TYR A 11 15.48 -5.14 0.75
C TYR A 11 15.28 -4.49 -0.62
N ALA A 12 15.37 -5.29 -1.69
CA ALA A 12 15.36 -4.79 -3.07
C ALA A 12 14.00 -4.21 -3.50
N MET A 13 12.91 -4.73 -2.95
CA MET A 13 11.54 -4.27 -3.20
C MET A 13 11.13 -3.19 -2.18
N GLY A 14 10.02 -2.47 -2.44
CA GLY A 14 9.48 -1.53 -1.47
C GLY A 14 8.90 -2.23 -0.25
N ALA A 15 7.99 -3.15 -0.50
CA ALA A 15 7.35 -3.99 0.51
C ALA A 15 6.94 -5.34 -0.09
N MET A 16 6.44 -6.24 0.76
CA MET A 16 5.92 -7.55 0.35
C MET A 16 4.87 -8.06 1.33
N GLU A 17 3.75 -8.47 0.80
CA GLU A 17 2.54 -8.86 1.52
C GLU A 17 2.55 -10.31 2.06
N ASN A 18 3.68 -10.84 2.47
CA ASN A 18 3.73 -12.22 3.00
C ASN A 18 2.65 -12.47 4.04
N VAL A 19 1.97 -13.61 3.95
CA VAL A 19 0.85 -13.96 4.82
C VAL A 19 1.25 -13.91 6.29
N GLY A 20 0.62 -13.03 7.06
CA GLY A 20 0.89 -12.87 8.49
C GLY A 20 2.21 -12.18 8.85
N MET A 21 3.05 -11.86 7.87
CA MET A 21 4.34 -11.18 8.07
C MET A 21 4.63 -10.24 6.90
N ILE A 22 4.18 -9.01 6.97
CA ILE A 22 4.48 -7.99 5.97
C ILE A 22 5.91 -7.51 6.15
N VAL A 23 6.66 -7.45 5.05
CA VAL A 23 8.05 -6.98 5.03
C VAL A 23 8.12 -5.65 4.31
N TYR A 24 8.85 -4.71 4.88
CA TYR A 24 9.10 -3.38 4.30
C TYR A 24 10.59 -3.13 4.16
N ARG A 25 10.96 -2.33 3.17
CA ARG A 25 12.29 -1.76 3.10
C ARG A 25 12.54 -0.86 4.31
N ASP A 26 13.74 -0.84 4.85
CA ASP A 26 14.07 -0.07 6.06
C ASP A 26 13.97 1.46 5.88
N GLU A 27 13.94 1.95 4.64
CA GLU A 27 13.66 3.36 4.32
C GLU A 27 12.28 3.82 4.80
N TYR A 28 11.34 2.90 5.03
CA TYR A 28 10.02 3.20 5.59
C TYR A 28 10.06 3.45 7.10
N ILE A 29 11.18 3.22 7.77
CA ILE A 29 11.35 3.63 9.17
C ILE A 29 11.58 5.13 9.22
N GLU A 30 10.72 5.83 9.93
CA GLU A 30 10.90 7.26 10.20
C GLU A 30 12.00 7.43 11.25
N ARG A 31 13.18 7.87 10.81
CA ARG A 31 14.36 8.11 11.66
C ARG A 31 14.58 9.59 11.94
N ASP A 32 13.86 10.47 11.25
CA ASP A 32 14.04 11.91 11.31
C ASP A 32 12.70 12.63 11.32
N GLU A 33 12.55 13.62 12.19
CA GLU A 33 11.38 14.50 12.24
C GLU A 33 11.19 15.33 10.96
N LEU A 34 12.19 15.35 10.08
CA LEU A 34 12.20 16.08 8.81
C LEU A 34 11.49 15.36 7.64
N PHE A 35 10.83 14.23 7.88
CA PHE A 35 10.02 13.60 6.83
C PHE A 35 8.96 14.56 6.31
N SER A 36 8.97 14.78 4.99
CA SER A 36 7.94 15.58 4.33
C SER A 36 6.54 14.94 4.51
N ALA A 37 5.50 15.76 4.48
CA ALA A 37 4.12 15.27 4.55
C ALA A 37 3.83 14.23 3.45
N ASN A 38 4.32 14.47 2.23
CA ASN A 38 4.17 13.54 1.10
C ASN A 38 4.84 12.19 1.36
N LYS A 39 6.02 12.18 1.99
CA LYS A 39 6.71 10.93 2.32
C LYS A 39 5.94 10.13 3.38
N LYS A 40 5.38 10.79 4.38
CA LYS A 40 4.53 10.15 5.39
C LYS A 40 3.27 9.54 4.77
N GLU A 41 2.66 10.25 3.84
CA GLU A 41 1.49 9.78 3.11
C GLU A 41 1.80 8.54 2.26
N ASN A 42 2.92 8.56 1.53
CA ASN A 42 3.38 7.41 0.76
C ASN A 42 3.66 6.17 1.65
N ILE A 43 4.28 6.37 2.81
CA ILE A 43 4.52 5.30 3.78
C ILE A 43 3.19 4.72 4.25
N MET A 44 2.24 5.56 4.61
CA MET A 44 0.93 5.11 5.08
C MET A 44 0.14 4.41 3.97
N ASN A 45 0.21 4.91 2.73
CA ASN A 45 -0.40 4.25 1.58
C ASN A 45 0.20 2.85 1.35
N THR A 46 1.52 2.72 1.43
CA THR A 46 2.18 1.42 1.34
C THR A 46 1.71 0.46 2.45
N PHE A 47 1.62 0.94 3.68
CA PHE A 47 1.15 0.11 4.80
C PHE A 47 -0.29 -0.40 4.58
N THR A 48 -1.18 0.47 4.14
CA THR A 48 -2.58 0.09 3.86
C THR A 48 -2.69 -0.81 2.64
N HIS A 49 -1.84 -0.61 1.63
CA HIS A 49 -1.76 -1.46 0.44
C HIS A 49 -1.36 -2.91 0.82
N GLU A 50 -0.24 -3.08 1.51
CA GLU A 50 0.23 -4.40 1.93
C GLU A 50 -0.75 -5.08 2.91
N LEU A 51 -1.39 -4.29 3.78
CA LEU A 51 -2.43 -4.81 4.66
C LEU A 51 -3.64 -5.31 3.85
N SER A 52 -4.03 -4.61 2.79
CA SER A 52 -5.15 -5.00 1.92
C SER A 52 -4.91 -6.34 1.25
N HIS A 53 -3.66 -6.64 0.91
CA HIS A 53 -3.26 -7.92 0.33
C HIS A 53 -3.52 -9.12 1.23
N GLN A 54 -3.64 -8.94 2.54
CA GLN A 54 -4.01 -10.05 3.44
C GLN A 54 -5.38 -10.63 3.07
N TRP A 55 -6.26 -9.82 2.49
CA TRP A 55 -7.55 -10.24 1.94
C TRP A 55 -7.47 -10.45 0.42
N PHE A 56 -7.01 -9.46 -0.32
CA PHE A 56 -7.02 -9.43 -1.79
C PHE A 56 -5.62 -9.75 -2.33
N GLY A 57 -5.44 -10.97 -2.76
CA GLY A 57 -4.19 -11.57 -3.16
C GLY A 57 -3.83 -12.78 -2.31
N ASN A 58 -3.96 -12.69 -0.99
CA ASN A 58 -3.64 -13.79 -0.08
C ASN A 58 -4.85 -14.67 0.23
N LEU A 59 -5.92 -14.12 0.82
CA LEU A 59 -7.12 -14.90 1.14
C LEU A 59 -8.00 -15.13 -0.08
N VAL A 60 -8.24 -14.08 -0.87
CA VAL A 60 -9.00 -14.14 -2.11
C VAL A 60 -8.04 -13.97 -3.26
N THR A 61 -7.92 -14.99 -4.09
CA THR A 61 -7.02 -15.00 -5.25
C THR A 61 -7.80 -15.06 -6.55
N MET A 62 -7.20 -14.57 -7.63
CA MET A 62 -7.73 -14.70 -8.97
C MET A 62 -7.79 -16.16 -9.40
N LYS A 63 -8.76 -16.51 -10.24
CA LYS A 63 -8.83 -17.85 -10.84
C LYS A 63 -7.75 -18.09 -11.89
N TRP A 64 -7.34 -17.04 -12.57
CA TRP A 64 -6.37 -17.08 -13.66
C TRP A 64 -5.59 -15.77 -13.78
N TRP A 65 -4.47 -15.81 -14.44
CA TRP A 65 -3.55 -14.68 -14.59
C TRP A 65 -4.15 -13.47 -15.34
N ASP A 66 -5.16 -13.67 -16.17
CA ASP A 66 -5.85 -12.58 -16.85
C ASP A 66 -6.51 -11.58 -15.89
N ASP A 67 -6.82 -12.04 -14.68
CA ASP A 67 -7.42 -11.23 -13.61
C ASP A 67 -6.39 -10.74 -12.57
N LEU A 68 -5.13 -10.59 -12.96
CA LEU A 68 -4.05 -10.13 -12.07
C LEU A 68 -4.35 -8.76 -11.42
N TRP A 69 -5.15 -7.93 -12.08
CA TRP A 69 -5.62 -6.65 -11.54
C TRP A 69 -6.33 -6.81 -10.18
N LEU A 70 -6.95 -7.95 -9.92
CA LEU A 70 -7.60 -8.23 -8.64
C LEU A 70 -6.60 -8.26 -7.47
N ASN A 71 -5.36 -8.59 -7.73
CA ASN A 71 -4.30 -8.52 -6.73
C ASN A 71 -3.84 -7.06 -6.52
N GLU A 72 -3.08 -6.52 -7.45
CA GLU A 72 -2.40 -5.24 -7.25
C GLU A 72 -3.32 -4.02 -7.35
N SER A 73 -4.10 -3.91 -8.42
CA SER A 73 -4.94 -2.73 -8.64
C SER A 73 -6.06 -2.62 -7.61
N PHE A 74 -6.62 -3.75 -7.19
CA PHE A 74 -7.66 -3.76 -6.18
C PHE A 74 -7.10 -3.46 -4.78
N ALA A 75 -5.93 -4.00 -4.41
CA ALA A 75 -5.26 -3.65 -3.16
C ALA A 75 -4.92 -2.16 -3.13
N ASN A 76 -4.44 -1.62 -4.25
CA ASN A 76 -4.19 -0.18 -4.37
C ASN A 76 -5.46 0.64 -4.16
N PHE A 77 -6.56 0.30 -4.82
CA PHE A 77 -7.85 0.97 -4.61
C PHE A 77 -8.29 0.92 -3.15
N VAL A 78 -8.23 -0.25 -2.52
CA VAL A 78 -8.64 -0.43 -1.11
C VAL A 78 -7.75 0.37 -0.17
N SER A 79 -6.46 0.51 -0.47
CA SER A 79 -5.56 1.33 0.34
C SER A 79 -6.01 2.79 0.40
N TYR A 80 -6.44 3.36 -0.73
CA TYR A 80 -6.98 4.73 -0.76
C TYR A 80 -8.32 4.87 -0.03
N VAL A 81 -9.20 3.88 -0.12
CA VAL A 81 -10.42 3.84 0.69
C VAL A 81 -10.09 3.86 2.19
N CYS A 82 -9.11 3.07 2.61
CA CYS A 82 -8.66 3.04 4.00
C CYS A 82 -8.09 4.39 4.46
N LEU A 83 -7.29 5.06 3.64
CA LEU A 83 -6.74 6.37 3.97
C LEU A 83 -7.82 7.43 4.13
N ASP A 84 -8.87 7.36 3.32
CA ASP A 84 -9.98 8.32 3.35
C ASP A 84 -10.94 8.10 4.53
N GLU A 85 -11.25 6.85 4.84
CA GLU A 85 -12.33 6.51 5.76
C GLU A 85 -11.89 6.05 7.16
N ALA A 86 -10.64 5.59 7.34
CA ALA A 86 -10.22 5.04 8.61
C ALA A 86 -10.10 6.11 9.70
N PRO A 87 -10.66 5.88 10.92
CA PRO A 87 -10.47 6.79 12.03
C PRO A 87 -9.00 7.00 12.38
N GLY A 88 -8.59 8.24 12.61
CA GLY A 88 -7.21 8.60 12.91
C GLY A 88 -6.34 8.91 11.69
N LEU A 89 -6.86 8.74 10.48
CA LEU A 89 -6.17 9.04 9.22
C LEU A 89 -6.70 10.30 8.52
N GLU A 90 -7.42 11.15 9.21
CA GLU A 90 -8.06 12.35 8.65
C GLU A 90 -7.06 13.33 8.02
N LYS A 91 -5.81 13.32 8.45
CA LYS A 91 -4.72 14.11 7.87
C LYS A 91 -4.31 13.68 6.44
N TYR A 92 -4.78 12.53 5.97
CA TYR A 92 -4.52 11.98 4.63
C TYR A 92 -5.70 12.15 3.68
N GLN A 93 -6.48 13.22 3.84
CA GLN A 93 -7.70 13.49 3.05
C GLN A 93 -7.45 13.77 1.56
N ASN A 94 -6.20 13.90 1.13
CA ASN A 94 -5.84 14.04 -0.28
C ASN A 94 -5.73 12.71 -1.04
N ALA A 95 -6.05 11.59 -0.39
CA ALA A 95 -5.89 10.25 -0.95
C ALA A 95 -6.53 10.10 -2.33
N TRP A 96 -7.75 10.58 -2.53
CA TRP A 96 -8.45 10.47 -3.80
C TRP A 96 -7.83 11.32 -4.92
N SER A 97 -7.27 12.49 -4.62
CA SER A 97 -6.53 13.28 -5.60
C SER A 97 -5.30 12.54 -6.09
N ILE A 98 -4.54 11.93 -5.18
CA ILE A 98 -3.36 11.13 -5.54
C ILE A 98 -3.76 9.90 -6.36
N PHE A 99 -4.82 9.20 -5.96
CA PHE A 99 -5.34 8.05 -6.71
C PHE A 99 -5.73 8.43 -8.14
N LEU A 100 -6.38 9.57 -8.33
CA LEU A 100 -6.73 10.06 -9.67
C LEU A 100 -5.49 10.37 -10.50
N ASP A 101 -4.49 11.04 -9.92
CA ASP A 101 -3.24 11.34 -10.62
C ASP A 101 -2.51 10.07 -11.06
N GLU A 102 -2.39 9.07 -10.18
CA GLU A 102 -1.81 7.76 -10.52
C GLU A 102 -2.60 7.03 -11.60
N SER A 103 -3.94 7.11 -11.56
CA SER A 103 -4.81 6.49 -12.56
C SER A 103 -4.63 7.12 -13.94
N PHE A 104 -4.49 8.44 -14.02
CA PHE A 104 -4.18 9.13 -15.27
C PHE A 104 -2.80 8.77 -15.83
N TRP A 105 -1.81 8.60 -14.97
CA TRP A 105 -0.48 8.13 -15.36
C TRP A 105 -0.56 6.72 -15.98
N GLY A 106 -1.22 5.79 -15.31
CA GLY A 106 -1.40 4.43 -15.82
C GLY A 106 -2.11 4.36 -17.17
N LEU A 107 -3.08 5.25 -17.43
CA LEU A 107 -3.76 5.34 -18.73
C LEU A 107 -2.90 5.97 -19.83
N GLY A 108 -1.87 6.70 -19.48
CA GLY A 108 -0.95 7.36 -20.43
C GLY A 108 0.24 6.51 -20.87
N GLU A 109 0.46 5.36 -20.24
CA GLU A 109 1.58 4.45 -20.53
C GLU A 109 1.22 3.33 -21.53
N ASP A 110 0.03 3.29 -22.05
CA ASP A 110 -0.41 2.33 -23.08
C ASP A 110 0.14 2.69 -24.49
#